data_5198f3f8a468d213ca93f1e0ba7720be
#
_entry.id   5198f3f8a468d213ca93f1e0ba7720be
#
_cell.length_a   1.000
_cell.length_b   1.000
_cell.length_c   1.000
_cell.angle_alpha   90.00
_cell.angle_beta   90.00
_cell.angle_gamma   90.00
#
_symmetry.space_group_name_H-M   'P 1'
#
loop_
_entity.id
_entity.type
_entity.pdbx_description
1 polymer ?
#
loop_
_entity_poly.entity_id
_entity_poly.type
_entity_poly.pdbx_seq_one_letter_code
_entity_poly.pdbx_strand_id
1 'polypeptide(L)'
;MKLILLFSTVLFSFSALNQTQGIAYTAVGKGVATTFVTDYHCLGINTSALGWGTGYSGKHTTLGMTEFGFGVYSDAMNSAKLKKFFGAVKDQAFGTNPTPYDWNAQREAAGDYAQAGVSMFLNLNWFGFAYQNEKLGGIAFNVQENYQWYSKFNQQTTDILFRGKFSSYFDSLQIAVNGDTSMIANSANLSADTLNSVILGSISVPLKLSAITNGSEIRSVWNRYYNFGYGRKIFGKDSVFVVYGGVGGRFIQSMAMFNMESNESGLYMYSSVTPRFNIDYGNVALSNPSTIMQSGNFPKSVGNGYGIDLSLSAILFNKLKIAASINNIGQVVYNRNVYKVNDTLLTQVTVNGLSDYNVTQSINQLLRDGGLLSLQGEEKYVLKNAADFRVGASMDFGKIFTVGVDIVAPFDRSRPGSITNPVFSVGGELRPTKWLCLSAGYFGGGIYKSNIPVGIRFVLKNGAYEFGVSSYDALSFFMNNSNSFSAAMGVARFRF
;
A
#
# COMPACT_ATOMS: atom_id res chain seq x y z
N MET A 1 -20.32 -32.97 -9.84
CA MET A 1 -19.67 -32.36 -11.01
C MET A 1 -20.28 -31.02 -11.44
N LYS A 2 -21.60 -30.81 -11.44
CA LYS A 2 -22.22 -29.50 -11.81
C LYS A 2 -21.98 -28.35 -10.80
N LEU A 3 -21.75 -28.66 -9.53
CA LEU A 3 -21.45 -27.63 -8.50
C LEU A 3 -20.00 -27.11 -8.58
N ILE A 4 -19.07 -27.92 -9.05
CA ILE A 4 -17.66 -27.56 -9.22
C ILE A 4 -17.48 -26.65 -10.46
N LEU A 5 -18.27 -26.86 -11.50
CA LEU A 5 -18.25 -25.99 -12.70
C LEU A 5 -18.88 -24.61 -12.43
N LEU A 6 -19.85 -24.52 -11.53
CA LEU A 6 -20.45 -23.22 -11.15
C LEU A 6 -19.48 -22.36 -10.32
N PHE A 7 -18.62 -23.00 -9.52
CA PHE A 7 -17.56 -22.29 -8.76
C PHE A 7 -16.41 -21.80 -9.65
N SER A 8 -16.13 -22.49 -10.76
CA SER A 8 -15.05 -22.10 -11.68
C SER A 8 -15.41 -20.95 -12.62
N THR A 9 -16.70 -20.73 -12.94
CA THR A 9 -17.14 -19.64 -13.84
C THR A 9 -17.33 -18.29 -13.13
N VAL A 10 -17.47 -18.25 -11.81
CA VAL A 10 -17.56 -17.00 -11.03
C VAL A 10 -16.17 -16.37 -10.76
N LEU A 11 -15.08 -17.12 -11.01
CA LEU A 11 -13.71 -16.69 -10.72
C LEU A 11 -13.04 -15.85 -11.82
N PHE A 12 -13.70 -15.60 -12.96
CA PHE A 12 -13.00 -15.05 -14.14
C PHE A 12 -13.32 -13.61 -14.54
N SER A 13 -14.04 -12.82 -13.73
CA SER A 13 -14.43 -11.47 -14.16
C SER A 13 -14.39 -10.41 -13.05
N PHE A 14 -13.21 -10.14 -12.47
CA PHE A 14 -13.05 -8.92 -11.64
C PHE A 14 -11.65 -8.33 -11.79
N SER A 15 -11.61 -7.08 -12.26
CA SER A 15 -10.41 -6.23 -12.30
C SER A 15 -10.08 -5.75 -10.88
N ALA A 16 -8.81 -5.78 -10.51
CA ALA A 16 -8.35 -5.69 -9.14
C ALA A 16 -7.59 -4.39 -8.85
N LEU A 17 -7.70 -3.86 -7.63
CA LEU A 17 -6.92 -2.73 -7.13
C LEU A 17 -6.67 -2.86 -5.61
N ASN A 18 -5.43 -2.65 -5.19
CA ASN A 18 -4.85 -2.52 -3.84
C ASN A 18 -5.05 -3.61 -2.78
N GLN A 19 -3.94 -4.07 -2.22
CA GLN A 19 -3.94 -5.01 -1.11
C GLN A 19 -2.84 -4.69 -0.09
N THR A 20 -3.22 -4.59 1.18
CA THR A 20 -2.30 -4.68 2.30
C THR A 20 -2.60 -5.92 3.12
N GLN A 21 -1.76 -6.91 3.01
CA GLN A 21 -1.67 -7.96 4.02
C GLN A 21 -0.48 -7.62 4.90
N GLY A 22 -0.68 -7.67 6.23
CA GLY A 22 0.29 -7.23 7.23
C GLY A 22 1.72 -7.72 7.03
N ILE A 23 2.62 -7.14 7.80
CA ILE A 23 4.08 -7.26 7.76
C ILE A 23 4.61 -8.66 8.10
N ALA A 24 3.74 -9.57 8.54
CA ALA A 24 4.18 -10.87 9.01
C ALA A 24 4.88 -11.68 7.92
N TYR A 25 6.20 -11.50 7.76
CA TYR A 25 7.02 -12.27 6.81
C TYR A 25 6.81 -13.78 6.96
N THR A 26 6.39 -14.22 8.13
CA THR A 26 6.03 -15.61 8.42
C THR A 26 4.76 -16.08 7.69
N ALA A 27 3.91 -15.18 7.25
CA ALA A 27 2.68 -15.48 6.53
C ALA A 27 2.77 -15.14 5.03
N VAL A 28 3.54 -14.12 4.65
CA VAL A 28 3.68 -13.65 3.27
C VAL A 28 3.99 -14.77 2.30
N GLY A 29 4.97 -15.61 2.60
CA GLY A 29 5.38 -16.71 1.73
C GLY A 29 4.37 -17.85 1.61
N LYS A 30 3.27 -17.83 2.36
CA LYS A 30 2.17 -18.80 2.25
C LYS A 30 0.98 -18.25 1.47
N GLY A 31 0.87 -16.92 1.37
CA GLY A 31 -0.33 -16.24 0.87
C GLY A 31 -1.54 -16.34 1.81
N VAL A 32 -1.43 -17.05 2.92
CA VAL A 32 -2.45 -17.24 3.96
C VAL A 32 -1.92 -16.79 5.32
N ALA A 33 -2.72 -16.10 6.10
CA ALA A 33 -2.30 -15.51 7.35
C ALA A 33 -3.21 -15.83 8.54
N THR A 34 -4.52 -15.83 8.35
CA THR A 34 -5.53 -15.79 9.43
C THR A 34 -5.37 -16.90 10.47
N THR A 35 -4.98 -18.12 10.06
CA THR A 35 -4.75 -19.25 10.96
C THR A 35 -3.27 -19.64 11.11
N PHE A 36 -2.34 -18.87 10.53
CA PHE A 36 -0.91 -19.16 10.56
C PHE A 36 -0.08 -18.22 11.43
N VAL A 37 -0.61 -17.04 11.74
CA VAL A 37 0.10 -16.05 12.56
C VAL A 37 -0.22 -16.24 14.04
N THR A 38 0.78 -16.01 14.86
CA THR A 38 0.69 -15.99 16.33
C THR A 38 1.50 -14.80 16.85
N ASP A 39 1.53 -14.60 18.17
CA ASP A 39 2.25 -13.52 18.84
C ASP A 39 1.91 -12.13 18.28
N TYR A 40 2.84 -11.16 18.26
CA TYR A 40 2.59 -9.80 17.76
C TYR A 40 2.28 -9.75 16.25
N HIS A 41 2.57 -10.82 15.46
CA HIS A 41 2.20 -10.90 14.06
C HIS A 41 0.70 -11.06 13.83
N CYS A 42 -0.06 -11.51 14.84
CA CYS A 42 -1.51 -11.66 14.68
C CYS A 42 -2.30 -10.36 14.84
N LEU A 43 -1.65 -9.26 15.30
CA LEU A 43 -2.28 -7.96 15.46
C LEU A 43 -2.74 -7.40 14.10
N GLY A 44 -4.02 -7.02 14.00
CA GLY A 44 -4.63 -6.59 12.75
C GLY A 44 -4.92 -7.72 11.75
N ILE A 45 -4.77 -8.99 12.15
CA ILE A 45 -5.08 -10.16 11.34
C ILE A 45 -6.06 -11.07 12.08
N ASN A 46 -5.66 -11.63 13.24
CA ASN A 46 -6.47 -12.54 14.05
C ASN A 46 -5.98 -12.53 15.50
N THR A 47 -6.44 -11.60 16.28
CA THR A 47 -5.99 -11.39 17.66
C THR A 47 -6.31 -12.58 18.59
N SER A 48 -7.32 -13.41 18.24
CA SER A 48 -7.66 -14.63 19.03
C SER A 48 -6.51 -15.64 19.06
N ALA A 49 -5.58 -15.58 18.07
CA ALA A 49 -4.39 -16.43 18.01
C ALA A 49 -3.40 -16.19 19.17
N LEU A 50 -3.51 -15.09 19.89
CA LEU A 50 -2.76 -14.87 21.13
C LEU A 50 -3.09 -15.89 22.21
N GLY A 51 -4.31 -16.41 22.18
CA GLY A 51 -4.75 -17.47 23.11
C GLY A 51 -4.21 -18.86 22.79
N TRP A 52 -3.60 -19.08 21.61
CA TRP A 52 -3.11 -20.41 21.19
C TRP A 52 -1.78 -20.81 21.84
N GLY A 53 -1.06 -19.85 22.44
CA GLY A 53 0.31 -20.02 22.92
C GLY A 53 1.34 -19.85 21.78
N THR A 54 2.62 -19.92 22.14
CA THR A 54 3.73 -19.69 21.19
C THR A 54 3.98 -20.87 20.24
N GLY A 55 3.42 -22.03 20.52
CA GLY A 55 3.71 -23.28 19.81
C GLY A 55 5.07 -23.91 20.17
N TYR A 56 5.82 -23.33 21.09
CA TYR A 56 7.13 -23.83 21.56
C TYR A 56 7.10 -24.05 23.07
N SER A 57 7.36 -25.31 23.49
CA SER A 57 7.34 -25.69 24.90
C SER A 57 8.30 -24.86 25.75
N GLY A 58 7.80 -24.37 26.88
CA GLY A 58 8.58 -23.56 27.83
C GLY A 58 8.90 -22.15 27.37
N LYS A 59 8.31 -21.67 26.26
CA LYS A 59 8.51 -20.30 25.75
C LYS A 59 7.19 -19.56 25.78
N HIS A 60 7.18 -18.43 26.45
CA HIS A 60 5.98 -17.62 26.64
C HIS A 60 6.09 -16.21 26.07
N THR A 61 7.30 -15.70 25.89
CA THR A 61 7.58 -14.35 25.42
C THR A 61 8.17 -14.36 24.02
N THR A 62 7.67 -13.52 23.13
CA THR A 62 8.25 -13.27 21.80
C THR A 62 8.61 -11.80 21.68
N LEU A 63 9.83 -11.54 21.24
CA LEU A 63 10.33 -10.20 20.88
C LEU A 63 10.73 -10.20 19.41
N GLY A 64 10.32 -9.18 18.68
CA GLY A 64 10.75 -8.94 17.30
C GLY A 64 11.21 -7.52 17.08
N MET A 65 12.18 -7.35 16.22
CA MET A 65 12.73 -6.05 15.87
C MET A 65 13.03 -6.00 14.38
N THR A 66 12.75 -4.83 13.77
CA THR A 66 13.15 -4.49 12.40
C THR A 66 12.73 -5.57 11.38
N GLU A 67 11.43 -5.74 11.24
CA GLU A 67 10.85 -6.53 10.16
C GLU A 67 10.40 -5.59 9.04
N PHE A 68 10.60 -6.01 7.82
CA PHE A 68 10.40 -5.16 6.65
C PHE A 68 9.60 -5.91 5.59
N GLY A 69 8.68 -5.19 4.94
CA GLY A 69 7.93 -5.70 3.79
C GLY A 69 7.66 -4.58 2.81
N PHE A 70 7.87 -4.85 1.54
CA PHE A 70 7.52 -3.92 0.48
C PHE A 70 6.98 -4.65 -0.74
N GLY A 71 6.23 -3.92 -1.56
CA GLY A 71 5.78 -4.42 -2.86
C GLY A 71 5.38 -3.28 -3.77
N VAL A 72 5.53 -3.55 -5.05
CA VAL A 72 5.12 -2.69 -6.16
C VAL A 72 4.35 -3.53 -7.16
N TYR A 73 3.27 -2.98 -7.66
CA TYR A 73 2.45 -3.56 -8.69
C TYR A 73 2.07 -2.53 -9.74
N SER A 74 2.08 -2.92 -11.01
CA SER A 74 1.49 -2.16 -12.12
C SER A 74 1.25 -3.07 -13.31
N ASP A 75 0.12 -2.93 -13.98
CA ASP A 75 -0.15 -3.65 -15.23
C ASP A 75 0.83 -3.28 -16.36
N ALA A 76 1.47 -2.12 -16.30
CA ALA A 76 2.53 -1.71 -17.23
C ALA A 76 3.91 -2.34 -16.93
N MET A 77 4.09 -2.96 -15.75
CA MET A 77 5.34 -3.56 -15.34
C MET A 77 5.54 -4.94 -15.98
N ASN A 78 6.78 -5.25 -16.31
CA ASN A 78 7.20 -6.60 -16.69
C ASN A 78 8.64 -6.84 -16.22
N SER A 79 9.10 -8.09 -16.26
CA SER A 79 10.42 -8.45 -15.76
C SER A 79 11.57 -7.76 -16.51
N ALA A 80 11.41 -7.44 -17.80
CA ALA A 80 12.42 -6.71 -18.56
C ALA A 80 12.55 -5.26 -18.10
N LYS A 81 11.42 -4.56 -17.88
CA LYS A 81 11.39 -3.21 -17.31
C LYS A 81 11.96 -3.20 -15.88
N LEU A 82 11.64 -4.22 -15.05
CA LEU A 82 12.20 -4.38 -13.71
C LEU A 82 13.73 -4.56 -13.73
N LYS A 83 14.24 -5.45 -14.59
CA LYS A 83 15.68 -5.68 -14.73
C LYS A 83 16.40 -4.41 -15.19
N LYS A 84 15.81 -3.66 -16.13
CA LYS A 84 16.33 -2.36 -16.58
C LYS A 84 16.35 -1.34 -15.43
N PHE A 85 15.28 -1.28 -14.63
CA PHE A 85 15.21 -0.40 -13.46
C PHE A 85 16.28 -0.73 -12.41
N PHE A 86 16.40 -2.01 -12.02
CA PHE A 86 17.44 -2.44 -11.07
C PHE A 86 18.85 -2.26 -11.63
N GLY A 87 19.05 -2.46 -12.93
CA GLY A 87 20.30 -2.15 -13.61
C GLY A 87 20.66 -0.67 -13.49
N ALA A 88 19.72 0.22 -13.79
CA ALA A 88 19.92 1.66 -13.69
C ALA A 88 20.18 2.12 -12.23
N VAL A 89 19.47 1.58 -11.25
CA VAL A 89 19.72 1.85 -9.83
C VAL A 89 21.12 1.39 -9.41
N LYS A 90 21.52 0.19 -9.84
CA LYS A 90 22.87 -0.33 -9.59
C LYS A 90 23.93 0.55 -10.23
N ASP A 91 23.75 0.95 -11.48
CA ASP A 91 24.73 1.79 -12.23
C ASP A 91 24.82 3.19 -11.64
N GLN A 92 23.73 3.79 -11.16
CA GLN A 92 23.76 5.07 -10.45
C GLN A 92 24.41 4.98 -9.06
N ALA A 93 24.21 3.86 -8.34
CA ALA A 93 24.73 3.68 -6.99
C ALA A 93 26.19 3.24 -6.96
N PHE A 94 26.63 2.46 -7.96
CA PHE A 94 27.94 1.77 -7.93
C PHE A 94 28.69 1.85 -9.26
N GLY A 95 28.12 2.44 -10.31
CA GLY A 95 28.73 2.54 -11.64
C GLY A 95 29.76 3.67 -11.73
N THR A 96 30.83 3.44 -12.50
CA THR A 96 31.85 4.45 -12.77
C THR A 96 31.49 5.42 -13.91
N ASN A 97 30.55 5.02 -14.78
CA ASN A 97 30.04 5.83 -15.88
C ASN A 97 28.51 5.65 -15.96
N PRO A 98 27.70 6.47 -15.26
CA PRO A 98 26.26 6.35 -15.32
C PRO A 98 25.76 6.67 -16.73
N THR A 99 24.84 5.86 -17.24
CA THR A 99 24.17 6.08 -18.52
C THR A 99 23.49 7.45 -18.51
N PRO A 100 23.63 8.29 -19.55
CA PRO A 100 22.94 9.57 -19.63
C PRO A 100 21.43 9.40 -19.39
N TYR A 101 20.85 10.28 -18.61
CA TYR A 101 19.43 10.23 -18.25
C TYR A 101 18.58 10.67 -19.45
N ASP A 102 17.79 9.74 -20.00
CA ASP A 102 16.85 10.03 -21.10
C ASP A 102 15.49 10.47 -20.52
N TRP A 103 15.29 11.78 -20.46
CA TRP A 103 14.09 12.43 -19.94
C TRP A 103 12.82 12.03 -20.71
N ASN A 104 12.89 11.88 -22.03
CA ASN A 104 11.74 11.54 -22.85
C ASN A 104 11.30 10.09 -22.62
N ALA A 105 12.25 9.16 -22.62
CA ALA A 105 11.96 7.76 -22.34
C ALA A 105 11.43 7.56 -20.90
N GLN A 106 11.93 8.33 -19.92
CA GLN A 106 11.44 8.28 -18.56
C GLN A 106 10.02 8.84 -18.42
N ARG A 107 9.73 9.95 -19.10
CA ARG A 107 8.38 10.55 -19.14
C ARG A 107 7.36 9.62 -19.79
N GLU A 108 7.70 8.99 -20.91
CA GLU A 108 6.84 8.02 -21.59
C GLU A 108 6.56 6.80 -20.69
N ALA A 109 7.60 6.24 -20.08
CA ALA A 109 7.44 5.13 -19.13
C ALA A 109 6.60 5.51 -17.90
N ALA A 110 6.79 6.72 -17.35
CA ALA A 110 5.99 7.22 -16.25
C ALA A 110 4.52 7.41 -16.64
N GLY A 111 4.25 7.89 -17.86
CA GLY A 111 2.91 7.99 -18.44
C GLY A 111 2.22 6.62 -18.56
N ASP A 112 2.93 5.61 -19.07
CA ASP A 112 2.43 4.23 -19.15
C ASP A 112 2.02 3.70 -17.76
N TYR A 113 2.88 3.88 -16.77
CA TYR A 113 2.58 3.47 -15.39
C TYR A 113 1.40 4.24 -14.81
N ALA A 114 1.31 5.55 -15.07
CA ALA A 114 0.23 6.38 -14.58
C ALA A 114 -1.14 5.93 -15.10
N GLN A 115 -1.24 5.56 -16.37
CA GLN A 115 -2.47 5.07 -16.99
C GLN A 115 -2.81 3.64 -16.57
N ALA A 116 -1.82 2.76 -16.51
CA ALA A 116 -2.02 1.38 -16.08
C ALA A 116 -2.41 1.26 -14.58
N GLY A 117 -1.98 2.25 -13.81
CA GLY A 117 -2.08 2.27 -12.37
C GLY A 117 -0.84 1.70 -11.70
N VAL A 118 -0.43 2.35 -10.61
CA VAL A 118 0.69 1.92 -9.77
C VAL A 118 0.22 1.76 -8.34
N SER A 119 0.53 0.63 -7.75
CA SER A 119 0.35 0.40 -6.32
C SER A 119 1.68 0.09 -5.66
N MET A 120 1.94 0.72 -4.52
CA MET A 120 3.13 0.48 -3.72
C MET A 120 2.75 0.38 -2.25
N PHE A 121 3.43 -0.49 -1.53
CA PHE A 121 3.38 -0.50 -0.07
C PHE A 121 4.77 -0.67 0.51
N LEU A 122 4.98 -0.07 1.66
CA LEU A 122 6.15 -0.24 2.49
C LEU A 122 5.68 -0.40 3.93
N ASN A 123 6.07 -1.48 4.55
CA ASN A 123 5.75 -1.80 5.92
C ASN A 123 7.04 -2.02 6.72
N LEU A 124 7.13 -1.39 7.88
CA LEU A 124 8.20 -1.58 8.83
C LEU A 124 7.61 -1.92 10.19
N ASN A 125 8.01 -3.01 10.79
CA ASN A 125 7.76 -3.30 12.18
C ASN A 125 9.04 -2.98 12.99
N TRP A 126 9.02 -1.85 13.68
CA TRP A 126 10.15 -1.39 14.47
C TRP A 126 10.39 -2.28 15.67
N PHE A 127 9.31 -2.66 16.34
CA PHE A 127 9.33 -3.44 17.55
C PHE A 127 8.03 -4.23 17.68
N GLY A 128 8.14 -5.50 18.10
CA GLY A 128 7.02 -6.36 18.44
C GLY A 128 7.29 -7.13 19.72
N PHE A 129 6.29 -7.19 20.57
CA PHE A 129 6.30 -7.95 21.84
C PHE A 129 5.03 -8.77 21.94
N ALA A 130 5.13 -9.99 22.44
CA ALA A 130 3.99 -10.77 22.87
C ALA A 130 4.36 -11.62 24.10
N TYR A 131 3.41 -11.75 25.00
CA TYR A 131 3.45 -12.72 26.09
C TYR A 131 2.21 -13.61 26.00
N GLN A 132 2.40 -14.92 25.98
CA GLN A 132 1.33 -15.90 25.80
C GLN A 132 1.38 -16.98 26.90
N ASN A 133 0.27 -17.13 27.60
CA ASN A 133 0.10 -18.08 28.69
C ASN A 133 -1.24 -18.81 28.56
N GLU A 134 -1.25 -20.12 28.68
CA GLU A 134 -2.45 -20.95 28.47
C GLU A 134 -3.59 -20.61 29.45
N LYS A 135 -3.27 -20.17 30.68
CA LYS A 135 -4.26 -19.84 31.69
C LYS A 135 -4.80 -18.43 31.59
N LEU A 136 -3.93 -17.46 31.33
CA LEU A 136 -4.26 -16.02 31.28
C LEU A 136 -4.65 -15.56 29.89
N GLY A 137 -4.28 -16.29 28.86
CA GLY A 137 -4.32 -15.85 27.47
C GLY A 137 -3.03 -15.15 27.06
N GLY A 138 -3.05 -14.45 25.94
CA GLY A 138 -1.90 -13.74 25.41
C GLY A 138 -2.17 -12.25 25.25
N ILE A 139 -1.14 -11.45 25.46
CA ILE A 139 -1.11 -10.03 25.15
C ILE A 139 -0.03 -9.77 24.12
N ALA A 140 -0.26 -8.80 23.24
CA ALA A 140 0.74 -8.38 22.29
C ALA A 140 0.70 -6.86 22.06
N PHE A 141 1.85 -6.33 21.65
CA PHE A 141 2.05 -4.95 21.26
C PHE A 141 3.03 -4.90 20.09
N ASN A 142 2.81 -3.99 19.12
CA ASN A 142 3.84 -3.65 18.15
C ASN A 142 3.74 -2.20 17.69
N VAL A 143 4.84 -1.70 17.14
CA VAL A 143 4.95 -0.39 16.51
C VAL A 143 5.30 -0.58 15.05
N GLN A 144 4.40 -0.13 14.17
CA GLN A 144 4.53 -0.31 12.73
C GLN A 144 4.44 1.01 11.99
N GLU A 145 5.29 1.19 10.98
CA GLU A 145 5.12 2.18 9.94
C GLU A 145 4.50 1.50 8.72
N ASN A 146 3.46 2.11 8.19
CA ASN A 146 2.76 1.62 7.03
C ASN A 146 2.63 2.75 6.01
N TYR A 147 3.25 2.57 4.87
CA TYR A 147 3.15 3.47 3.73
C TYR A 147 2.43 2.76 2.59
N GLN A 148 1.41 3.39 2.05
CA GLN A 148 0.59 2.86 0.97
C GLN A 148 0.33 3.95 -0.04
N TRP A 149 0.50 3.59 -1.31
CA TRP A 149 0.25 4.43 -2.46
C TRP A 149 -0.50 3.64 -3.51
N TYR A 150 -1.54 4.24 -4.03
CA TYR A 150 -2.19 3.83 -5.26
C TYR A 150 -2.53 5.05 -6.08
N SER A 151 -2.22 5.00 -7.37
CA SER A 151 -2.64 6.02 -8.33
C SER A 151 -2.98 5.40 -9.67
N LYS A 152 -4.03 5.90 -10.30
CA LYS A 152 -4.40 5.58 -11.67
C LYS A 152 -5.00 6.83 -12.31
N PHE A 153 -4.55 7.16 -13.51
CA PHE A 153 -5.01 8.33 -14.24
C PHE A 153 -5.60 7.94 -15.59
N ASN A 154 -6.62 8.68 -16.04
CA ASN A 154 -7.06 8.60 -17.41
C ASN A 154 -6.01 9.21 -18.36
N GLN A 155 -6.19 9.01 -19.65
CA GLN A 155 -5.23 9.46 -20.66
C GLN A 155 -5.04 10.99 -20.67
N GLN A 156 -6.12 11.77 -20.53
CA GLN A 156 -6.08 13.23 -20.54
C GLN A 156 -5.35 13.78 -19.32
N THR A 157 -5.64 13.25 -18.11
CA THR A 157 -4.93 13.60 -16.90
C THR A 157 -3.43 13.27 -17.01
N THR A 158 -3.12 12.09 -17.54
CA THR A 158 -1.72 11.67 -17.75
C THR A 158 -1.00 12.62 -18.71
N ASP A 159 -1.63 12.98 -19.82
CA ASP A 159 -1.03 13.90 -20.80
C ASP A 159 -0.75 15.27 -20.17
N ILE A 160 -1.71 15.84 -19.41
CA ILE A 160 -1.51 17.12 -18.73
C ILE A 160 -0.41 17.01 -17.65
N LEU A 161 -0.42 15.96 -16.84
CA LEU A 161 0.57 15.77 -15.77
C LEU A 161 2.01 15.68 -16.30
N PHE A 162 2.23 14.89 -17.35
CA PHE A 162 3.58 14.61 -17.85
C PHE A 162 4.05 15.57 -18.97
N ARG A 163 3.15 16.23 -19.67
CA ARG A 163 3.51 17.19 -20.73
C ARG A 163 3.27 18.66 -20.33
N GLY A 164 2.51 18.91 -19.26
CA GLY A 164 2.24 20.26 -18.77
C GLY A 164 1.65 21.17 -19.85
N LYS A 165 2.26 22.33 -20.06
CA LYS A 165 1.87 23.31 -21.07
C LYS A 165 1.89 22.78 -22.52
N PHE A 166 2.60 21.67 -22.78
CA PHE A 166 2.65 21.00 -24.08
C PHE A 166 1.62 19.89 -24.25
N SER A 167 0.71 19.72 -23.29
CA SER A 167 -0.36 18.72 -23.37
C SER A 167 -1.26 18.99 -24.57
N SER A 168 -1.76 17.93 -25.19
CA SER A 168 -2.74 17.99 -26.28
C SER A 168 -4.10 18.58 -25.85
N TYR A 169 -4.32 18.75 -24.55
CA TYR A 169 -5.48 19.45 -24.01
C TYR A 169 -5.50 20.93 -24.41
N PHE A 170 -4.34 21.58 -24.52
CA PHE A 170 -4.21 22.99 -24.90
C PHE A 170 -4.19 23.13 -26.42
N ASP A 171 -5.01 24.02 -26.98
CA ASP A 171 -5.08 24.31 -28.41
C ASP A 171 -4.07 25.38 -28.83
N SER A 172 -3.57 26.17 -27.89
CA SER A 172 -2.71 27.34 -28.16
C SER A 172 -1.52 27.37 -27.20
N LEU A 173 -0.37 27.80 -27.70
CA LEU A 173 0.85 28.01 -26.96
C LEU A 173 1.27 29.46 -27.03
N GLN A 174 1.61 30.08 -25.92
CA GLN A 174 2.24 31.39 -25.90
C GLN A 174 3.75 31.22 -25.94
N ILE A 175 4.39 31.83 -26.91
CA ILE A 175 5.84 31.87 -27.04
C ILE A 175 6.37 33.28 -26.72
N ALA A 176 7.59 33.32 -26.17
CA ALA A 176 8.34 34.56 -25.93
C ALA A 176 9.63 34.54 -26.73
N VAL A 177 9.77 35.49 -27.66
CA VAL A 177 10.96 35.62 -28.52
C VAL A 177 11.41 37.09 -28.50
N ASN A 178 12.66 37.33 -28.12
CA ASN A 178 13.26 38.68 -28.03
C ASN A 178 12.49 39.71 -27.20
N GLY A 179 11.73 39.23 -26.20
CA GLY A 179 10.89 40.09 -25.33
C GLY A 179 9.46 40.26 -25.80
N ASP A 180 9.13 39.89 -27.01
CA ASP A 180 7.76 39.91 -27.53
C ASP A 180 7.06 38.57 -27.27
N THR A 181 5.76 38.61 -27.03
CA THR A 181 4.94 37.42 -26.87
C THR A 181 3.91 37.28 -27.98
N SER A 182 3.75 36.06 -28.48
CA SER A 182 2.75 35.74 -29.50
C SER A 182 2.09 34.39 -29.24
N MET A 183 0.87 34.19 -29.76
CA MET A 183 0.13 32.95 -29.67
C MET A 183 0.32 32.15 -30.95
N ILE A 184 0.61 30.87 -30.80
CA ILE A 184 0.69 29.90 -31.91
C ILE A 184 -0.21 28.69 -31.59
N ALA A 185 -0.63 27.99 -32.65
CA ALA A 185 -1.39 26.74 -32.46
C ALA A 185 -0.49 25.64 -31.84
N ASN A 186 -1.02 24.87 -30.91
CA ASN A 186 -0.34 23.69 -30.38
C ASN A 186 -0.41 22.57 -31.42
N SER A 187 0.69 22.27 -32.07
CA SER A 187 0.78 21.22 -33.10
C SER A 187 1.93 20.26 -32.81
N ALA A 188 1.81 19.04 -33.34
CA ALA A 188 2.82 17.99 -33.13
C ALA A 188 4.18 18.27 -33.80
N ASN A 189 4.24 19.26 -34.70
CA ASN A 189 5.41 19.52 -35.56
C ASN A 189 6.12 20.84 -35.24
N LEU A 190 6.12 21.27 -33.98
CA LEU A 190 6.86 22.47 -33.57
C LEU A 190 8.36 22.19 -33.55
N SER A 191 9.16 23.17 -34.03
CA SER A 191 10.62 23.07 -33.95
C SER A 191 11.11 23.10 -32.50
N ALA A 192 12.31 22.55 -32.26
CA ALA A 192 12.91 22.57 -30.91
C ALA A 192 13.09 24.00 -30.38
N ASP A 193 13.44 24.95 -31.23
CA ASP A 193 13.61 26.36 -30.85
C ASP A 193 12.26 26.99 -30.45
N THR A 194 11.19 26.65 -31.19
CA THR A 194 9.83 27.08 -30.82
C THR A 194 9.41 26.47 -29.48
N LEU A 195 9.65 25.17 -29.25
CA LEU A 195 9.32 24.50 -27.98
C LEU A 195 10.06 25.14 -26.81
N ASN A 196 11.32 25.53 -26.99
CA ASN A 196 12.11 26.19 -25.93
C ASN A 196 11.59 27.60 -25.61
N SER A 197 10.93 28.27 -26.54
CA SER A 197 10.35 29.61 -26.35
C SER A 197 8.94 29.62 -25.76
N VAL A 198 8.29 28.45 -25.61
CA VAL A 198 6.94 28.36 -25.03
C VAL A 198 6.97 28.67 -23.53
N ILE A 199 6.11 29.61 -23.12
CA ILE A 199 5.96 30.01 -21.71
C ILE A 199 4.65 29.54 -21.11
N LEU A 200 3.59 29.32 -21.93
CA LEU A 200 2.25 28.98 -21.45
C LEU A 200 1.53 28.12 -22.49
N GLY A 201 0.75 27.14 -22.00
CA GLY A 201 -0.28 26.46 -22.77
C GLY A 201 -1.66 26.96 -22.34
N SER A 202 -2.53 27.25 -23.30
CA SER A 202 -3.91 27.75 -23.05
C SER A 202 -4.92 27.02 -23.92
N ILE A 203 -6.18 27.05 -23.48
CA ILE A 203 -7.31 26.44 -24.19
C ILE A 203 -8.45 27.43 -24.36
N SER A 204 -9.07 27.43 -25.55
CA SER A 204 -10.19 28.32 -25.89
C SER A 204 -11.50 27.88 -25.21
N VAL A 205 -11.71 26.57 -24.97
CA VAL A 205 -12.91 26.03 -24.31
C VAL A 205 -12.48 25.22 -23.09
N PRO A 206 -12.33 25.87 -21.92
CA PRO A 206 -11.80 25.22 -20.72
C PRO A 206 -12.81 24.25 -20.10
N LEU A 207 -12.30 23.11 -19.62
CA LEU A 207 -13.05 22.12 -18.86
C LEU A 207 -12.76 22.25 -17.36
N LYS A 208 -13.69 21.81 -16.54
CA LYS A 208 -13.47 21.63 -15.08
C LYS A 208 -12.47 20.51 -14.83
N LEU A 209 -11.72 20.62 -13.75
CA LEU A 209 -10.78 19.57 -13.32
C LEU A 209 -11.47 18.22 -13.17
N SER A 210 -12.71 18.17 -12.63
CA SER A 210 -13.49 16.93 -12.53
C SER A 210 -13.74 16.26 -13.89
N ALA A 211 -14.00 17.04 -14.95
CA ALA A 211 -14.19 16.50 -16.29
C ALA A 211 -12.88 15.94 -16.89
N ILE A 212 -11.78 16.68 -16.69
CA ILE A 212 -10.45 16.29 -17.15
C ILE A 212 -9.99 14.99 -16.45
N THR A 213 -10.18 14.94 -15.12
CA THR A 213 -9.67 13.85 -14.27
C THR A 213 -10.67 12.70 -14.07
N ASN A 214 -11.80 12.72 -14.78
CA ASN A 214 -12.86 11.72 -14.62
C ASN A 214 -12.33 10.28 -14.72
N GLY A 215 -12.62 9.45 -13.70
CA GLY A 215 -12.10 8.09 -13.59
C GLY A 215 -10.65 8.00 -13.11
N SER A 216 -10.01 9.14 -12.78
CA SER A 216 -8.69 9.16 -12.16
C SER A 216 -8.83 9.09 -10.64
N GLU A 217 -7.85 8.44 -9.99
CA GLU A 217 -7.84 8.29 -8.53
C GLU A 217 -6.40 8.27 -7.97
N ILE A 218 -6.25 8.80 -6.75
CA ILE A 218 -5.05 8.68 -5.94
C ILE A 218 -5.48 8.34 -4.51
N ARG A 219 -4.88 7.32 -3.93
CA ARG A 219 -5.11 6.92 -2.55
C ARG A 219 -3.77 6.66 -1.90
N SER A 220 -3.35 7.55 -1.01
CA SER A 220 -2.08 7.41 -0.32
C SER A 220 -2.24 7.73 1.15
N VAL A 221 -1.60 6.92 1.98
CA VAL A 221 -1.47 7.17 3.42
C VAL A 221 -0.09 6.73 3.90
N TRP A 222 0.44 7.49 4.85
CA TRP A 222 1.58 7.09 5.66
C TRP A 222 1.16 7.15 7.13
N ASN A 223 1.02 5.98 7.74
CA ASN A 223 0.54 5.83 9.12
C ASN A 223 1.57 5.12 9.98
N ARG A 224 1.70 5.59 11.22
CA ARG A 224 2.33 4.86 12.31
C ARG A 224 1.23 4.26 13.17
N TYR A 225 1.30 2.94 13.35
CA TYR A 225 0.38 2.20 14.19
C TYR A 225 1.05 1.77 15.49
N TYR A 226 0.37 1.99 16.60
CA TYR A 226 0.65 1.39 17.90
C TYR A 226 -0.46 0.39 18.15
N ASN A 227 -0.19 -0.89 17.88
CA ASN A 227 -1.18 -1.94 17.97
C ASN A 227 -1.08 -2.66 19.32
N PHE A 228 -2.23 -2.97 19.89
CA PHE A 228 -2.38 -3.73 21.11
C PHE A 228 -3.38 -4.85 20.89
N GLY A 229 -3.19 -5.98 21.53
CA GLY A 229 -4.13 -7.09 21.44
C GLY A 229 -4.11 -7.99 22.66
N TYR A 230 -5.28 -8.58 22.92
CA TYR A 230 -5.49 -9.60 23.90
C TYR A 230 -6.32 -10.73 23.30
N GLY A 231 -5.91 -11.97 23.55
CA GLY A 231 -6.64 -13.16 23.11
C GLY A 231 -6.55 -14.27 24.13
N ARG A 232 -7.66 -14.99 24.32
CA ARG A 232 -7.71 -16.08 25.30
C ARG A 232 -8.66 -17.19 24.89
N LYS A 233 -8.50 -18.35 25.50
CA LYS A 233 -9.48 -19.43 25.50
C LYS A 233 -10.77 -18.95 26.14
N ILE A 234 -11.91 -19.12 25.47
CA ILE A 234 -13.24 -18.79 25.98
C ILE A 234 -13.86 -20.05 26.62
N PHE A 235 -13.92 -21.12 25.83
CA PHE A 235 -14.45 -22.40 26.31
C PHE A 235 -13.92 -23.55 25.43
N GLY A 236 -14.22 -24.77 25.86
CA GLY A 236 -13.92 -25.98 25.12
C GLY A 236 -13.06 -26.96 25.93
N LYS A 237 -13.01 -28.18 25.41
CA LYS A 237 -12.22 -29.29 25.96
C LYS A 237 -11.02 -29.52 25.05
N ASP A 238 -9.81 -29.38 25.61
CA ASP A 238 -8.58 -29.67 24.89
C ASP A 238 -8.65 -31.09 24.32
N SER A 239 -8.06 -31.29 23.13
CA SER A 239 -8.14 -32.49 22.31
C SER A 239 -9.44 -32.72 21.51
N VAL A 240 -10.56 -32.07 21.83
CA VAL A 240 -11.81 -32.18 21.05
C VAL A 240 -12.05 -30.89 20.28
N PHE A 241 -12.37 -29.83 20.99
CA PHE A 241 -12.49 -28.49 20.40
C PHE A 241 -12.24 -27.41 21.44
N VAL A 242 -11.61 -26.33 21.03
CA VAL A 242 -11.38 -25.15 21.88
C VAL A 242 -11.69 -23.91 21.09
N VAL A 243 -12.43 -22.99 21.70
CA VAL A 243 -12.78 -21.69 21.12
C VAL A 243 -12.00 -20.60 21.82
N TYR A 244 -11.43 -19.71 21.01
CA TYR A 244 -10.66 -18.55 21.45
C TYR A 244 -11.30 -17.27 20.95
N GLY A 245 -11.29 -16.23 21.76
CA GLY A 245 -11.69 -14.89 21.40
C GLY A 245 -10.52 -13.93 21.50
N GLY A 246 -10.56 -12.91 20.70
CA GLY A 246 -9.54 -11.87 20.72
C GLY A 246 -10.11 -10.49 20.41
N VAL A 247 -9.54 -9.49 21.08
CA VAL A 247 -9.80 -8.08 20.87
C VAL A 247 -8.49 -7.34 20.66
N GLY A 248 -8.47 -6.48 19.68
CA GLY A 248 -7.34 -5.62 19.38
C GLY A 248 -7.75 -4.14 19.29
N GLY A 249 -6.80 -3.30 19.51
CA GLY A 249 -6.95 -1.87 19.31
C GLY A 249 -5.67 -1.28 18.76
N ARG A 250 -5.82 -0.21 17.98
CA ARG A 250 -4.67 0.54 17.50
C ARG A 250 -4.88 2.03 17.68
N PHE A 251 -3.83 2.71 18.06
CA PHE A 251 -3.70 4.14 17.94
C PHE A 251 -2.96 4.44 16.64
N ILE A 252 -3.49 5.38 15.87
CA ILE A 252 -2.98 5.73 14.54
C ILE A 252 -2.46 7.15 14.58
N GLN A 253 -1.19 7.34 14.24
CA GLN A 253 -0.60 8.64 13.91
C GLN A 253 -0.37 8.68 12.40
N SER A 254 -1.11 9.53 11.70
CA SER A 254 -0.91 9.72 10.25
C SER A 254 0.08 10.84 9.98
N MET A 255 1.08 10.54 9.16
CA MET A 255 2.11 11.49 8.73
C MET A 255 1.78 12.10 7.37
N ALA A 256 1.03 11.39 6.54
CA ALA A 256 0.57 11.89 5.25
C ALA A 256 -0.71 11.20 4.83
N MET A 257 -1.54 11.96 4.13
CA MET A 257 -2.73 11.45 3.42
C MET A 257 -2.88 12.24 2.13
N PHE A 258 -3.17 11.52 1.06
CA PHE A 258 -3.58 12.08 -0.20
C PHE A 258 -4.73 11.21 -0.73
N ASN A 259 -5.90 11.79 -0.89
CA ASN A 259 -7.09 11.08 -1.33
C ASN A 259 -7.77 11.89 -2.44
N MET A 260 -7.75 11.34 -3.65
CA MET A 260 -8.39 11.91 -4.83
C MET A 260 -9.31 10.88 -5.46
N GLU A 261 -10.53 11.29 -5.71
CA GLU A 261 -11.51 10.58 -6.50
C GLU A 261 -12.20 11.59 -7.42
N SER A 262 -12.24 11.31 -8.70
CA SER A 262 -12.91 12.14 -9.68
C SER A 262 -13.89 11.30 -10.50
N ASN A 263 -15.13 11.74 -10.52
CA ASN A 263 -16.21 11.08 -11.23
C ASN A 263 -17.23 12.12 -11.75
N GLU A 264 -18.31 11.67 -12.35
CA GLU A 264 -19.38 12.53 -12.87
C GLU A 264 -20.01 13.46 -11.82
N SER A 265 -19.91 13.12 -10.54
CA SER A 265 -20.44 13.94 -9.44
C SER A 265 -19.49 15.09 -9.03
N GLY A 266 -18.24 15.08 -9.49
CA GLY A 266 -17.25 16.12 -9.22
C GLY A 266 -15.88 15.58 -8.80
N LEU A 267 -15.02 16.51 -8.37
CA LEU A 267 -13.68 16.25 -7.87
C LEU A 267 -13.65 16.29 -6.34
N TYR A 268 -13.27 15.18 -5.74
CA TYR A 268 -13.00 15.04 -4.30
C TYR A 268 -11.50 14.81 -4.12
N MET A 269 -10.78 15.87 -3.76
CA MET A 269 -9.34 15.78 -3.59
C MET A 269 -8.92 16.51 -2.31
N TYR A 270 -8.38 15.73 -1.36
CA TYR A 270 -7.88 16.19 -0.08
C TYR A 270 -6.45 15.75 0.12
N SER A 271 -5.65 16.61 0.74
CA SER A 271 -4.31 16.30 1.18
C SER A 271 -4.07 16.78 2.60
N SER A 272 -3.22 16.05 3.31
CA SER A 272 -2.72 16.45 4.63
C SER A 272 -1.35 15.79 4.80
N VAL A 273 -0.29 16.59 4.77
CA VAL A 273 1.09 16.07 4.69
C VAL A 273 1.95 16.70 5.76
N THR A 274 2.78 15.89 6.42
CA THR A 274 3.73 16.38 7.42
C THR A 274 4.65 17.43 6.82
N PRO A 275 4.95 18.54 7.56
CA PRO A 275 5.83 19.59 7.07
C PRO A 275 7.23 19.12 6.68
N ARG A 276 7.61 17.89 7.09
CA ARG A 276 8.92 17.27 6.75
C ARG A 276 9.13 17.11 5.23
N PHE A 277 8.07 17.00 4.44
CA PHE A 277 8.17 16.95 2.98
C PHE A 277 8.45 18.29 2.32
N ASN A 278 8.40 19.39 3.12
CA ASN A 278 8.69 20.75 2.63
C ASN A 278 7.88 21.12 1.38
N ILE A 279 6.57 20.81 1.43
CA ILE A 279 5.64 21.18 0.36
C ILE A 279 5.34 22.65 0.45
N ASP A 280 5.52 23.38 -0.66
CA ASP A 280 5.18 24.78 -0.77
C ASP A 280 3.71 24.92 -1.19
N TYR A 281 2.88 25.32 -0.24
CA TYR A 281 1.45 25.61 -0.47
C TYR A 281 1.18 27.09 -0.82
N GLY A 282 2.22 27.89 -1.01
CA GLY A 282 2.09 29.29 -1.37
C GLY A 282 1.29 30.11 -0.35
N ASN A 283 0.58 31.13 -0.83
CA ASN A 283 -0.21 32.04 0.00
C ASN A 283 -1.39 31.35 0.72
N VAL A 284 -1.89 30.23 0.24
CA VAL A 284 -2.98 29.48 0.87
C VAL A 284 -2.59 28.97 2.26
N ALA A 285 -1.30 28.69 2.48
CA ALA A 285 -0.81 28.28 3.80
C ALA A 285 -1.00 29.35 4.88
N LEU A 286 -0.99 30.63 4.53
CA LEU A 286 -1.15 31.74 5.47
C LEU A 286 -2.59 31.87 5.99
N SER A 287 -3.58 31.50 5.18
CA SER A 287 -5.01 31.55 5.51
C SER A 287 -5.58 30.22 6.00
N ASN A 288 -4.82 29.15 5.90
CA ASN A 288 -5.29 27.81 6.30
C ASN A 288 -5.26 27.65 7.84
N PRO A 289 -6.42 27.45 8.50
CA PRO A 289 -6.50 27.33 9.96
C PRO A 289 -5.77 26.10 10.51
N SER A 290 -5.51 25.10 9.68
CA SER A 290 -4.84 23.86 10.08
C SER A 290 -3.32 23.84 9.82
N THR A 291 -2.75 24.93 9.31
CA THR A 291 -1.31 25.00 8.99
C THR A 291 -0.44 24.76 10.22
N ILE A 292 0.55 23.88 10.06
CA ILE A 292 1.61 23.65 11.04
C ILE A 292 3.00 23.75 10.40
N MET A 293 3.97 24.16 11.20
CA MET A 293 5.37 24.22 10.77
C MET A 293 6.18 23.04 11.31
N GLN A 294 7.23 22.67 10.60
CA GLN A 294 8.19 21.67 11.08
C GLN A 294 8.95 22.21 12.28
N SER A 295 9.04 21.40 13.34
CA SER A 295 9.93 21.64 14.46
C SER A 295 10.58 20.32 14.87
N GLY A 296 11.88 20.31 15.05
CA GLY A 296 12.65 19.12 15.36
C GLY A 296 12.88 18.20 14.16
N ASN A 297 13.54 17.06 14.41
CA ASN A 297 14.03 16.13 13.37
C ASN A 297 13.02 15.04 12.99
N PHE A 298 11.99 14.81 13.79
CA PHE A 298 11.00 13.77 13.52
C PHE A 298 9.79 14.32 12.77
N PRO A 299 9.16 13.53 11.86
CA PRO A 299 7.94 13.91 11.20
C PRO A 299 6.82 14.21 12.23
N LYS A 300 6.13 15.32 12.10
CA LYS A 300 4.93 15.61 12.89
C LYS A 300 3.73 14.89 12.31
N SER A 301 2.90 14.28 13.16
CA SER A 301 1.63 13.74 12.73
C SER A 301 0.68 14.86 12.28
N VAL A 302 -0.02 14.63 11.19
CA VAL A 302 -1.04 15.54 10.64
C VAL A 302 -2.46 15.07 10.91
N GLY A 303 -2.60 13.82 11.34
CA GLY A 303 -3.85 13.23 11.78
C GLY A 303 -3.64 12.20 12.88
N ASN A 304 -4.66 12.00 13.69
CA ASN A 304 -4.70 10.97 14.71
C ASN A 304 -6.00 10.18 14.60
N GLY A 305 -5.91 8.88 14.91
CA GLY A 305 -7.06 8.01 14.78
C GLY A 305 -6.96 6.77 15.65
N TYR A 306 -7.95 5.93 15.49
CA TYR A 306 -8.03 4.65 16.17
C TYR A 306 -8.59 3.57 15.24
N GLY A 307 -8.29 2.32 15.56
CA GLY A 307 -8.90 1.14 14.94
C GLY A 307 -9.18 0.09 16.00
N ILE A 308 -10.22 -0.71 15.78
CA ILE A 308 -10.63 -1.81 16.65
C ILE A 308 -10.64 -3.09 15.83
N ASP A 309 -10.11 -4.17 16.41
CA ASP A 309 -10.07 -5.50 15.82
C ASP A 309 -10.83 -6.47 16.71
N LEU A 310 -11.66 -7.33 16.12
CA LEU A 310 -12.39 -8.39 16.80
C LEU A 310 -12.14 -9.71 16.09
N SER A 311 -11.90 -10.78 16.86
CA SER A 311 -11.62 -12.08 16.27
C SER A 311 -12.12 -13.24 17.11
N LEU A 312 -12.47 -14.30 16.42
CA LEU A 312 -12.88 -15.57 16.98
C LEU A 312 -12.17 -16.70 16.24
N SER A 313 -11.72 -17.71 16.97
CA SER A 313 -11.15 -18.92 16.36
C SER A 313 -11.50 -20.17 17.11
N ALA A 314 -11.46 -21.29 16.41
CA ALA A 314 -11.66 -22.62 16.98
C ALA A 314 -10.52 -23.54 16.54
N ILE A 315 -10.06 -24.38 17.47
CA ILE A 315 -9.13 -25.46 17.18
C ILE A 315 -9.85 -26.78 17.47
N LEU A 316 -9.95 -27.63 16.43
CA LEU A 316 -10.61 -28.94 16.51
C LEU A 316 -9.56 -30.04 16.41
N PHE A 317 -9.69 -31.01 17.30
CA PHE A 317 -8.83 -32.23 17.37
C PHE A 317 -7.32 -31.90 17.39
N ASN A 318 -6.95 -30.71 17.90
CA ASN A 318 -5.58 -30.18 17.89
C ASN A 318 -4.93 -30.13 16.49
N LYS A 319 -5.72 -30.11 15.43
CA LYS A 319 -5.23 -30.16 14.03
C LYS A 319 -5.87 -29.14 13.13
N LEU A 320 -7.19 -28.97 13.20
CA LEU A 320 -7.93 -28.05 12.33
C LEU A 320 -8.16 -26.74 13.06
N LYS A 321 -7.64 -25.65 12.51
CA LYS A 321 -7.86 -24.28 12.99
C LYS A 321 -8.82 -23.59 12.02
N ILE A 322 -9.82 -22.93 12.57
CA ILE A 322 -10.76 -22.08 11.82
C ILE A 322 -10.80 -20.73 12.53
N ALA A 323 -10.75 -19.64 11.80
CA ALA A 323 -10.81 -18.32 12.40
C ALA A 323 -11.56 -17.33 11.51
N ALA A 324 -12.20 -16.36 12.17
CA ALA A 324 -12.82 -15.20 11.55
C ALA A 324 -12.43 -13.95 12.32
N SER A 325 -12.20 -12.85 11.60
CA SER A 325 -11.88 -11.56 12.21
C SER A 325 -12.46 -10.40 11.42
N ILE A 326 -12.68 -9.30 12.12
CA ILE A 326 -12.99 -7.98 11.57
C ILE A 326 -11.92 -7.05 12.10
N ASN A 327 -11.22 -6.37 11.21
CA ASN A 327 -10.05 -5.58 11.57
C ASN A 327 -10.20 -4.12 11.18
N ASN A 328 -9.56 -3.25 11.97
CA ASN A 328 -9.36 -1.85 11.69
C ASN A 328 -10.66 -1.01 11.58
N ILE A 329 -11.69 -1.36 12.34
CA ILE A 329 -12.89 -0.53 12.41
C ILE A 329 -12.58 0.76 13.16
N GLY A 330 -12.65 1.91 12.49
CA GLY A 330 -12.35 3.21 13.07
C GLY A 330 -12.14 4.29 12.03
N GLN A 331 -11.44 5.34 12.43
CA GLN A 331 -11.19 6.51 11.58
C GLN A 331 -9.94 7.27 12.01
N VAL A 332 -9.43 8.08 11.09
CA VAL A 332 -8.40 9.08 11.33
C VAL A 332 -8.99 10.46 11.10
N VAL A 333 -8.75 11.37 12.05
CA VAL A 333 -9.10 12.79 11.95
C VAL A 333 -7.84 13.56 11.60
N TYR A 334 -7.80 14.14 10.42
CA TYR A 334 -6.77 15.05 9.96
C TYR A 334 -7.19 16.47 10.35
N ASN A 335 -6.35 17.19 11.07
CA ASN A 335 -6.59 18.55 11.54
C ASN A 335 -5.34 19.43 11.46
N ARG A 336 -4.36 19.00 10.66
CA ARG A 336 -3.11 19.73 10.43
C ARG A 336 -2.72 19.63 8.98
N ASN A 337 -2.35 20.77 8.37
CA ASN A 337 -2.01 20.87 6.95
C ASN A 337 -3.08 20.23 6.03
N VAL A 338 -4.36 20.50 6.33
CA VAL A 338 -5.47 19.97 5.55
C VAL A 338 -5.78 20.93 4.42
N TYR A 339 -5.70 20.44 3.19
CA TYR A 339 -6.02 21.19 1.97
C TYR A 339 -7.00 20.40 1.13
N LYS A 340 -7.93 21.14 0.52
CA LYS A 340 -8.86 20.65 -0.49
C LYS A 340 -8.52 21.28 -1.82
N VAL A 341 -8.64 20.53 -2.90
CA VAL A 341 -8.54 21.06 -4.25
C VAL A 341 -9.93 21.49 -4.73
N ASN A 342 -10.03 22.70 -5.25
CA ASN A 342 -11.25 23.24 -5.84
C ASN A 342 -11.43 22.71 -7.27
N ASP A 343 -12.67 22.37 -7.62
CA ASP A 343 -13.03 21.96 -8.98
C ASP A 343 -13.19 23.19 -9.89
N THR A 344 -12.07 23.73 -10.32
CA THR A 344 -12.00 24.94 -11.17
C THR A 344 -11.85 24.58 -12.63
N LEU A 345 -12.11 25.56 -13.52
CA LEU A 345 -11.81 25.45 -14.94
C LEU A 345 -10.29 25.52 -15.14
N LEU A 346 -9.75 24.60 -15.92
CA LEU A 346 -8.35 24.61 -16.33
C LEU A 346 -8.22 25.41 -17.64
N THR A 347 -7.83 26.67 -17.53
CA THR A 347 -7.71 27.59 -18.68
C THR A 347 -6.31 27.63 -19.26
N GLN A 348 -5.29 27.50 -18.42
CA GLN A 348 -3.89 27.65 -18.82
C GLN A 348 -2.94 26.97 -17.84
N VAL A 349 -1.73 26.64 -18.31
CA VAL A 349 -0.66 26.03 -17.50
C VAL A 349 0.70 26.53 -17.95
N THR A 350 1.55 26.88 -16.98
CA THR A 350 2.93 27.37 -17.23
C THR A 350 3.99 26.30 -17.00
N VAL A 351 3.66 25.23 -16.27
CA VAL A 351 4.62 24.15 -15.91
C VAL A 351 4.91 23.23 -17.09
N ASN A 352 6.13 22.68 -17.12
CA ASN A 352 6.58 21.77 -18.19
C ASN A 352 6.06 20.32 -18.04
N GLY A 353 5.32 20.03 -16.97
CA GLY A 353 4.92 18.67 -16.60
C GLY A 353 6.04 17.89 -15.92
N LEU A 354 5.71 16.65 -15.54
CA LEU A 354 6.58 15.75 -14.81
C LEU A 354 7.48 14.99 -15.78
N SER A 355 8.72 14.73 -15.39
CA SER A 355 9.66 13.92 -16.15
C SER A 355 9.73 12.47 -15.68
N ASP A 356 9.31 12.21 -14.46
CA ASP A 356 9.39 10.91 -13.81
C ASP A 356 8.30 10.75 -12.74
N TYR A 357 8.32 9.65 -12.01
CA TYR A 357 7.40 9.34 -10.92
C TYR A 357 7.91 9.83 -9.55
N ASN A 358 8.58 10.98 -9.50
CA ASN A 358 9.04 11.59 -8.25
C ASN A 358 7.89 12.32 -7.56
N VAL A 359 7.23 11.64 -6.62
CA VAL A 359 6.01 12.10 -5.94
C VAL A 359 6.18 13.46 -5.28
N THR A 360 7.30 13.72 -4.59
CA THR A 360 7.52 14.98 -3.86
C THR A 360 7.69 16.16 -4.81
N GLN A 361 8.50 16.00 -5.84
CA GLN A 361 8.70 17.02 -6.86
C GLN A 361 7.43 17.27 -7.66
N SER A 362 6.69 16.20 -7.96
CA SER A 362 5.40 16.22 -8.64
C SER A 362 4.38 17.06 -7.90
N ILE A 363 4.20 16.81 -6.61
CA ILE A 363 3.25 17.56 -5.77
C ILE A 363 3.63 19.05 -5.75
N ASN A 364 4.90 19.39 -5.54
CA ASN A 364 5.34 20.79 -5.53
C ASN A 364 5.11 21.51 -6.86
N GLN A 365 5.31 20.85 -8.00
CA GLN A 365 5.03 21.44 -9.30
C GLN A 365 3.54 21.65 -9.56
N LEU A 366 2.68 20.76 -9.08
CA LEU A 366 1.24 20.83 -9.23
C LEU A 366 0.60 21.94 -8.35
N LEU A 367 1.23 22.25 -7.21
CA LEU A 367 0.70 23.14 -6.19
C LEU A 367 1.25 24.56 -6.25
N ARG A 368 2.34 24.83 -7.00
CA ARG A 368 2.92 26.18 -7.13
C ARG A 368 1.92 27.18 -7.71
N ASP A 369 2.10 28.45 -7.38
CA ASP A 369 1.38 29.56 -8.01
C ASP A 369 1.51 29.48 -9.54
N GLY A 370 0.38 29.42 -10.25
CA GLY A 370 0.33 29.11 -11.68
C GLY A 370 0.40 27.60 -12.01
N GLY A 371 0.34 26.74 -11.00
CA GLY A 371 0.21 25.28 -11.15
C GLY A 371 -1.21 24.84 -11.54
N LEU A 372 -1.36 23.51 -11.67
CA LEU A 372 -2.62 22.90 -12.11
C LEU A 372 -3.77 22.98 -11.08
N LEU A 373 -3.47 23.14 -9.79
CA LEU A 373 -4.41 22.93 -8.73
C LEU A 373 -4.67 24.19 -7.91
N SER A 374 -5.94 24.60 -7.80
CA SER A 374 -6.39 25.63 -6.88
C SER A 374 -6.70 25.00 -5.52
N LEU A 375 -5.98 25.43 -4.48
CA LEU A 375 -6.12 24.92 -3.13
C LEU A 375 -6.98 25.80 -2.24
N GLN A 376 -7.65 25.15 -1.29
CA GLN A 376 -8.36 25.78 -0.17
C GLN A 376 -7.90 25.11 1.12
N GLY A 377 -7.59 25.91 2.15
CA GLY A 377 -7.32 25.40 3.49
C GLY A 377 -8.59 24.94 4.18
N GLU A 378 -8.49 23.82 4.89
CA GLU A 378 -9.61 23.24 5.63
C GLU A 378 -9.23 23.03 7.10
N GLU A 379 -10.19 23.16 8.01
CA GLU A 379 -9.96 22.94 9.44
C GLU A 379 -9.68 21.46 9.75
N LYS A 380 -10.46 20.58 9.14
CA LYS A 380 -10.34 19.13 9.36
C LYS A 380 -10.89 18.30 8.21
N TYR A 381 -10.38 17.07 8.11
CA TYR A 381 -10.92 16.03 7.24
C TYR A 381 -10.97 14.71 8.01
N VAL A 382 -12.07 13.97 7.90
CA VAL A 382 -12.24 12.67 8.58
C VAL A 382 -12.23 11.56 7.54
N LEU A 383 -11.33 10.63 7.71
CA LEU A 383 -11.19 9.46 6.83
C LEU A 383 -11.45 8.18 7.63
N LYS A 384 -12.44 7.40 7.22
CA LYS A 384 -12.66 6.06 7.78
C LYS A 384 -11.50 5.15 7.39
N ASN A 385 -11.12 4.25 8.31
CA ASN A 385 -10.04 3.30 8.06
C ASN A 385 -10.41 2.28 6.97
N ALA A 386 -9.39 1.71 6.36
CA ALA A 386 -9.50 0.52 5.51
C ALA A 386 -9.78 -0.72 6.40
N ALA A 387 -11.05 -0.93 6.73
CA ALA A 387 -11.47 -2.09 7.51
C ALA A 387 -11.69 -3.31 6.62
N ASP A 388 -11.31 -4.50 7.12
CA ASP A 388 -11.46 -5.77 6.42
C ASP A 388 -12.12 -6.85 7.29
N PHE A 389 -12.72 -7.81 6.60
CA PHE A 389 -13.21 -9.05 7.17
C PHE A 389 -12.34 -10.20 6.65
N ARG A 390 -11.96 -11.13 7.53
CA ARG A 390 -11.14 -12.30 7.20
C ARG A 390 -11.78 -13.57 7.72
N VAL A 391 -11.69 -14.61 6.90
CA VAL A 391 -12.01 -15.98 7.30
C VAL A 391 -10.90 -16.89 6.81
N GLY A 392 -10.40 -17.75 7.68
CA GLY A 392 -9.36 -18.71 7.31
C GLY A 392 -9.55 -20.04 7.99
N ALA A 393 -9.02 -21.07 7.36
CA ALA A 393 -8.91 -22.39 7.94
C ALA A 393 -7.54 -22.99 7.62
N SER A 394 -6.97 -23.75 8.54
CA SER A 394 -5.75 -24.52 8.28
C SER A 394 -5.76 -25.85 9.02
N MET A 395 -5.06 -26.80 8.42
CA MET A 395 -4.96 -28.16 8.97
C MET A 395 -3.50 -28.59 9.09
N ASP A 396 -3.14 -29.08 10.26
CA ASP A 396 -1.82 -29.61 10.58
C ASP A 396 -1.75 -31.11 10.27
N PHE A 397 -0.83 -31.51 9.40
CA PHE A 397 -0.52 -32.90 9.06
C PHE A 397 0.77 -33.33 9.76
N GLY A 398 0.61 -33.66 11.04
CA GLY A 398 1.74 -33.93 11.93
C GLY A 398 2.55 -32.67 12.21
N LYS A 399 3.88 -32.83 12.36
CA LYS A 399 4.82 -31.72 12.63
C LYS A 399 5.51 -31.20 11.36
N ILE A 400 5.21 -31.81 10.21
CA ILE A 400 5.98 -31.62 8.97
C ILE A 400 5.26 -30.67 8.02
N PHE A 401 3.95 -30.78 7.91
CA PHE A 401 3.19 -30.03 6.89
C PHE A 401 1.92 -29.41 7.46
N THR A 402 1.67 -28.18 7.09
CA THR A 402 0.42 -27.44 7.38
C THR A 402 -0.09 -26.83 6.09
N VAL A 403 -1.37 -26.99 5.79
CA VAL A 403 -2.04 -26.35 4.66
C VAL A 403 -3.21 -25.50 5.15
N GLY A 404 -3.54 -24.44 4.46
CA GLY A 404 -4.69 -23.60 4.80
C GLY A 404 -5.21 -22.77 3.65
N VAL A 405 -6.35 -22.14 3.91
CA VAL A 405 -7.06 -21.25 2.99
C VAL A 405 -7.46 -19.98 3.73
N ASP A 406 -7.47 -18.86 3.04
CA ASP A 406 -7.96 -17.57 3.55
C ASP A 406 -8.86 -16.90 2.53
N ILE A 407 -9.83 -16.16 3.05
CA ILE A 407 -10.64 -15.17 2.34
C ILE A 407 -10.51 -13.86 3.10
N VAL A 408 -10.15 -12.79 2.38
CA VAL A 408 -10.07 -11.44 2.93
C VAL A 408 -10.93 -10.53 2.06
N ALA A 409 -11.85 -9.79 2.67
CA ALA A 409 -12.75 -8.89 1.97
C ALA A 409 -12.80 -7.51 2.64
N PRO A 410 -12.78 -6.41 1.87
CA PRO A 410 -12.88 -5.07 2.41
C PRO A 410 -14.35 -4.72 2.72
N PHE A 411 -14.57 -3.89 3.73
CA PHE A 411 -15.90 -3.28 3.94
C PHE A 411 -16.15 -2.11 2.98
N ASP A 412 -15.13 -1.34 2.67
CA ASP A 412 -15.20 -0.20 1.75
C ASP A 412 -13.94 -0.17 0.88
N ARG A 413 -14.13 -0.32 -0.42
CA ARG A 413 -13.05 -0.42 -1.41
C ARG A 413 -12.43 0.94 -1.74
N SER A 414 -13.15 2.03 -1.46
CA SER A 414 -12.71 3.40 -1.80
C SER A 414 -11.67 3.97 -0.84
N ARG A 415 -11.44 3.33 0.31
CA ARG A 415 -10.55 3.87 1.34
C ARG A 415 -9.08 3.67 0.97
N PRO A 416 -8.23 4.69 1.21
CA PRO A 416 -6.79 4.52 1.12
C PRO A 416 -6.32 3.33 1.97
N GLY A 417 -5.57 2.43 1.34
CA GLY A 417 -5.12 1.20 1.98
C GLY A 417 -6.12 0.05 2.01
N SER A 418 -7.31 0.22 1.45
CA SER A 418 -8.29 -0.86 1.36
C SER A 418 -7.92 -1.86 0.26
N ILE A 419 -8.33 -3.10 0.49
CA ILE A 419 -8.38 -4.12 -0.55
C ILE A 419 -9.55 -3.77 -1.47
N THR A 420 -9.31 -3.68 -2.76
CA THR A 420 -10.36 -3.29 -3.70
C THR A 420 -11.23 -4.45 -4.14
N ASN A 421 -10.72 -5.68 -4.08
CA ASN A 421 -11.47 -6.91 -4.33
C ASN A 421 -11.14 -7.96 -3.27
N PRO A 422 -12.07 -8.87 -2.97
CA PRO A 422 -11.77 -9.99 -2.10
C PRO A 422 -10.56 -10.78 -2.59
N VAL A 423 -9.76 -11.25 -1.65
CA VAL A 423 -8.60 -12.12 -1.89
C VAL A 423 -8.95 -13.51 -1.43
N PHE A 424 -8.72 -14.48 -2.31
CA PHE A 424 -8.82 -15.90 -2.02
C PHE A 424 -7.44 -16.48 -2.09
N SER A 425 -7.02 -17.21 -1.08
CA SER A 425 -5.71 -17.80 -1.03
C SER A 425 -5.73 -19.23 -0.50
N VAL A 426 -4.79 -20.01 -0.99
CA VAL A 426 -4.44 -21.33 -0.49
C VAL A 426 -2.92 -21.40 -0.34
N GLY A 427 -2.44 -21.99 0.73
CA GLY A 427 -1.01 -22.13 0.91
C GLY A 427 -0.64 -23.01 2.08
N GLY A 428 0.65 -23.24 2.22
CA GLY A 428 1.12 -24.13 3.24
C GLY A 428 2.58 -23.90 3.62
N GLU A 429 2.97 -24.67 4.61
CA GLU A 429 4.32 -24.68 5.17
C GLU A 429 4.79 -26.12 5.30
N LEU A 430 5.98 -26.40 4.77
CA LEU A 430 6.69 -27.65 4.92
C LEU A 430 7.89 -27.45 5.85
N ARG A 431 8.05 -28.33 6.82
CA ARG A 431 9.17 -28.35 7.78
C ARG A 431 9.99 -29.62 7.58
N PRO A 432 10.90 -29.63 6.59
CA PRO A 432 11.72 -30.82 6.31
C PRO A 432 12.63 -31.19 7.50
N THR A 433 13.00 -30.18 8.27
CA THR A 433 13.79 -30.30 9.49
C THR A 433 13.22 -29.42 10.60
N LYS A 434 13.70 -29.57 11.84
CA LYS A 434 13.26 -28.74 12.97
C LYS A 434 13.67 -27.26 12.85
N TRP A 435 14.64 -26.95 11.99
CA TRP A 435 15.22 -25.62 11.85
C TRP A 435 14.87 -24.93 10.53
N LEU A 436 14.30 -25.66 9.54
CA LEU A 436 13.98 -25.11 8.22
C LEU A 436 12.47 -25.20 7.97
N CYS A 437 11.87 -24.07 7.60
CA CYS A 437 10.50 -23.97 7.14
C CYS A 437 10.48 -23.40 5.72
N LEU A 438 9.88 -24.13 4.81
CA LEU A 438 9.63 -23.72 3.44
C LEU A 438 8.14 -23.44 3.28
N SER A 439 7.77 -22.37 2.63
CA SER A 439 6.37 -22.01 2.40
C SER A 439 6.13 -21.70 0.94
N ALA A 440 4.95 -22.07 0.47
CA ALA A 440 4.45 -21.73 -0.85
C ALA A 440 2.92 -21.66 -0.82
N GLY A 441 2.35 -20.95 -1.78
CA GLY A 441 0.90 -20.84 -1.90
C GLY A 441 0.48 -20.32 -3.26
N TYR A 442 -0.79 -20.03 -3.35
CA TYR A 442 -1.41 -19.35 -4.47
C TYR A 442 -2.46 -18.38 -3.91
N PHE A 443 -2.53 -17.17 -4.41
CA PHE A 443 -3.65 -16.30 -4.14
C PHE A 443 -4.11 -15.56 -5.40
N GLY A 444 -5.42 -15.31 -5.45
CA GLY A 444 -6.07 -14.54 -6.49
C GLY A 444 -6.93 -13.45 -5.90
N GLY A 445 -7.14 -12.37 -6.66
CA GLY A 445 -7.87 -11.20 -6.20
C GLY A 445 -6.96 -10.09 -5.66
N GLY A 446 -7.54 -9.11 -5.03
CA GLY A 446 -6.79 -7.92 -4.67
C GLY A 446 -6.25 -7.21 -5.91
N ILE A 447 -5.04 -6.63 -5.84
CA ILE A 447 -4.33 -6.03 -6.97
C ILE A 447 -3.69 -7.08 -7.87
N TYR A 448 -3.22 -8.14 -7.27
CA TYR A 448 -2.25 -9.05 -7.88
C TYR A 448 -2.88 -10.10 -8.79
N LYS A 449 -4.06 -9.93 -9.32
CA LYS A 449 -4.77 -10.90 -10.17
C LYS A 449 -4.57 -12.36 -9.75
N SER A 450 -3.36 -12.90 -9.88
CA SER A 450 -2.96 -14.21 -9.37
C SER A 450 -1.45 -14.28 -9.14
N ASN A 451 -1.01 -14.74 -7.97
CA ASN A 451 0.40 -14.81 -7.59
C ASN A 451 0.73 -16.10 -6.86
N ILE A 452 2.01 -16.46 -6.90
CA ILE A 452 2.58 -17.60 -6.19
C ILE A 452 3.56 -17.09 -5.13
N PRO A 453 3.10 -16.91 -3.88
CA PRO A 453 3.98 -16.56 -2.77
C PRO A 453 4.91 -17.71 -2.44
N VAL A 454 6.13 -17.36 -2.03
CA VAL A 454 7.12 -18.30 -1.50
C VAL A 454 7.86 -17.72 -0.33
N GLY A 455 8.38 -18.55 0.54
CA GLY A 455 9.19 -18.10 1.67
C GLY A 455 10.09 -19.19 2.22
N ILE A 456 11.18 -18.75 2.81
CA ILE A 456 12.11 -19.57 3.56
C ILE A 456 12.33 -18.94 4.94
N ARG A 457 12.29 -19.77 5.97
CA ARG A 457 12.40 -19.36 7.35
C ARG A 457 13.26 -20.34 8.13
N PHE A 458 14.14 -19.80 8.95
CA PHE A 458 15.04 -20.56 9.80
C PHE A 458 14.63 -20.38 11.25
N VAL A 459 14.45 -21.50 11.96
CA VAL A 459 14.01 -21.56 13.35
C VAL A 459 15.08 -22.31 14.16
N LEU A 460 15.87 -21.56 14.92
CA LEU A 460 17.04 -22.11 15.60
C LEU A 460 16.79 -22.29 17.11
N LYS A 461 17.59 -23.15 17.73
CA LYS A 461 17.57 -23.40 19.17
C LYS A 461 16.15 -23.70 19.70
N ASN A 462 15.44 -24.60 19.02
CA ASN A 462 14.06 -24.99 19.38
C ASN A 462 13.11 -23.77 19.49
N GLY A 463 13.13 -22.91 18.49
CA GLY A 463 12.26 -21.73 18.40
C GLY A 463 12.76 -20.49 19.13
N ALA A 464 13.93 -20.53 19.77
CA ALA A 464 14.46 -19.36 20.49
C ALA A 464 14.84 -18.19 19.57
N TYR A 465 15.27 -18.49 18.36
CA TYR A 465 15.62 -17.48 17.36
C TYR A 465 15.04 -17.84 16.01
N GLU A 466 14.47 -16.87 15.33
CA GLU A 466 13.85 -17.04 14.03
C GLU A 466 14.16 -15.87 13.12
N PHE A 467 14.47 -16.17 11.87
CA PHE A 467 14.63 -15.20 10.78
C PHE A 467 14.16 -15.82 9.46
N GLY A 468 13.88 -14.99 8.48
CA GLY A 468 13.42 -15.47 7.19
C GLY A 468 13.17 -14.38 6.18
N VAL A 469 12.94 -14.82 4.95
CA VAL A 469 12.58 -14.00 3.80
C VAL A 469 11.44 -14.65 3.03
N SER A 470 10.57 -13.82 2.48
CA SER A 470 9.44 -14.28 1.68
C SER A 470 9.08 -13.24 0.61
N SER A 471 8.34 -13.69 -0.38
CA SER A 471 7.78 -12.83 -1.44
C SER A 471 6.32 -13.20 -1.67
N TYR A 472 5.49 -12.23 -1.99
CA TYR A 472 4.12 -12.47 -2.45
C TYR A 472 4.08 -13.02 -3.87
N ASP A 473 5.14 -12.81 -4.66
CA ASP A 473 5.17 -13.24 -6.04
C ASP A 473 6.57 -13.74 -6.44
N ALA A 474 6.71 -15.05 -6.40
CA ALA A 474 7.93 -15.70 -6.90
C ALA A 474 8.04 -15.64 -8.43
N LEU A 475 6.92 -15.53 -9.14
CA LEU A 475 6.91 -15.52 -10.61
C LEU A 475 7.64 -14.32 -11.18
N SER A 476 7.66 -13.19 -10.46
CA SER A 476 8.38 -11.97 -10.87
C SER A 476 9.87 -12.19 -11.14
N PHE A 477 10.46 -13.18 -10.51
CA PHE A 477 11.87 -13.53 -10.71
C PHE A 477 12.12 -14.44 -11.93
N PHE A 478 11.08 -15.17 -12.38
CA PHE A 478 11.22 -16.24 -13.37
C PHE A 478 10.43 -16.00 -14.67
N MET A 479 9.35 -15.23 -14.63
CA MET A 479 8.47 -15.02 -15.78
C MET A 479 8.56 -13.61 -16.34
N ASN A 480 8.56 -13.49 -17.68
CA ASN A 480 8.66 -12.19 -18.35
C ASN A 480 7.41 -11.32 -18.21
N ASN A 481 6.27 -11.89 -17.88
CA ASN A 481 4.97 -11.20 -17.80
C ASN A 481 4.55 -10.91 -16.35
N SER A 482 5.49 -10.93 -15.41
CA SER A 482 5.16 -10.54 -14.03
C SER A 482 4.97 -9.04 -13.94
N ASN A 483 3.85 -8.63 -13.33
CA ASN A 483 3.44 -7.24 -13.12
C ASN A 483 3.57 -6.79 -11.65
N SER A 484 4.21 -7.59 -10.82
CA SER A 484 4.46 -7.29 -9.41
C SER A 484 5.87 -7.64 -8.97
N PHE A 485 6.35 -6.96 -7.95
CA PHE A 485 7.58 -7.29 -7.25
C PHE A 485 7.38 -7.04 -5.75
N SER A 486 7.73 -8.00 -4.92
CA SER A 486 7.60 -7.87 -3.46
C SER A 486 8.62 -8.68 -2.69
N ALA A 487 8.98 -8.19 -1.51
CA ALA A 487 9.77 -8.94 -0.54
C ALA A 487 9.33 -8.60 0.88
N ALA A 488 9.42 -9.57 1.77
CA ALA A 488 9.26 -9.37 3.20
C ALA A 488 10.34 -10.15 3.95
N MET A 489 10.91 -9.55 4.99
CA MET A 489 11.95 -10.17 5.78
C MET A 489 11.88 -9.79 7.26
N GLY A 490 12.36 -10.69 8.10
CA GLY A 490 12.59 -10.46 9.50
C GLY A 490 13.89 -11.13 9.92
N VAL A 491 14.73 -10.39 10.62
CA VAL A 491 16.07 -10.85 11.00
C VAL A 491 16.23 -11.08 12.49
N ALA A 492 15.36 -10.53 13.31
CA ALA A 492 15.53 -10.52 14.76
C ALA A 492 14.21 -10.83 15.48
N ARG A 493 13.87 -12.12 15.56
CA ARG A 493 12.74 -12.61 16.34
C ARG A 493 13.20 -13.64 17.34
N PHE A 494 12.99 -13.34 18.61
CA PHE A 494 13.45 -14.14 19.74
C PHE A 494 12.27 -14.63 20.57
N ARG A 495 12.37 -15.86 21.12
CA ARG A 495 11.40 -16.40 22.07
C ARG A 495 12.10 -16.94 23.31
N PHE A 496 11.51 -16.63 24.45
CA PHE A 496 11.98 -17.00 25.79
C PHE A 496 10.92 -17.76 26.57
#